data_30deecc90fad33342cdef2e289b52874
#
_entry.id   30deecc90fad33342cdef2e289b52874
#
_cell.length_a   1.000
_cell.length_b   1.000
_cell.length_c   1.000
_cell.angle_alpha   90.00
_cell.angle_beta   90.00
_cell.angle_gamma   90.00
#
_symmetry.space_group_name_H-M   'P 1'
#
loop_
_entity.id
_entity.type
_entity.pdbx_description
1 polymer ?
#
loop_
_entity_poly.entity_id
_entity_poly.type
_entity_poly.pdbx_seq_one_letter_code
_entity_poly.pdbx_strand_id
1 'polypeptide(L)'
;MTPDDPGTQPHWRRDFPIDWPEAQWVARREFVKFLMPVSHAFAVGQLWLVWRGWQRSAAPGPPAARIARVSDVPIGGAMLFEYPVGSPSRLLVRVDDATFVAYEQQCTHLTCPVLPAVERGELVCPCHHGVFELRTGRPIAGPPRRPLARVTLDVRDGWVVATGIEARTA
;
A
#
# COMPACT_ATOMS: atom_id res chain seq x y z
N MET A 1 58.40 16.35 -3.38
CA MET A 1 57.34 15.86 -4.29
C MET A 1 56.09 16.62 -3.91
N THR A 2 55.71 17.62 -4.67
CA THR A 2 54.53 18.44 -4.42
C THR A 2 53.28 17.65 -4.88
N PRO A 3 52.13 17.72 -4.17
CA PRO A 3 50.92 16.98 -4.52
C PRO A 3 50.33 17.28 -5.91
N ASP A 4 50.86 18.29 -6.58
CA ASP A 4 50.36 18.81 -7.85
C ASP A 4 51.21 18.41 -9.08
N ASP A 5 52.11 17.43 -8.94
CA ASP A 5 52.85 16.90 -10.08
C ASP A 5 51.90 16.10 -10.99
N PRO A 6 51.66 16.55 -12.25
CA PRO A 6 50.72 15.91 -13.17
C PRO A 6 51.06 14.44 -13.49
N GLY A 7 52.31 14.01 -13.20
CA GLY A 7 52.74 12.61 -13.36
C GLY A 7 52.27 11.65 -12.28
N THR A 8 51.86 12.14 -11.13
CA THR A 8 51.44 11.35 -9.97
C THR A 8 49.90 11.25 -9.78
N GLN A 9 49.15 11.94 -10.64
CA GLN A 9 47.70 11.92 -10.54
C GLN A 9 47.10 10.65 -11.17
N PRO A 10 46.10 10.02 -10.53
CA PRO A 10 45.43 8.86 -11.09
C PRO A 10 44.77 9.19 -12.45
N HIS A 11 44.75 8.20 -13.35
CA HIS A 11 44.33 8.35 -14.76
C HIS A 11 42.94 9.02 -14.91
N TRP A 12 41.96 8.71 -14.03
CA TRP A 12 40.64 9.30 -14.07
C TRP A 12 40.60 10.81 -13.83
N ARG A 13 41.61 11.36 -13.15
CA ARG A 13 41.72 12.80 -12.91
C ARG A 13 42.25 13.60 -14.15
N ARG A 14 42.84 12.90 -15.09
CA ARG A 14 43.21 13.49 -16.38
C ARG A 14 42.03 13.56 -17.33
N ASP A 15 41.16 12.57 -17.28
CA ASP A 15 39.98 12.49 -18.13
C ASP A 15 38.86 13.43 -17.66
N PHE A 16 38.86 13.76 -16.36
CA PHE A 16 37.94 14.72 -15.73
C PHE A 16 38.75 15.74 -14.91
N PRO A 17 39.41 16.74 -15.57
CA PRO A 17 40.13 17.77 -14.86
C PRO A 17 39.15 18.65 -14.08
N ILE A 18 38.96 18.34 -12.80
CA ILE A 18 38.24 19.19 -11.86
C ILE A 18 39.27 20.14 -11.25
N ASP A 19 39.72 21.10 -12.04
CA ASP A 19 40.57 22.21 -11.58
C ASP A 19 39.72 23.24 -10.84
N TRP A 20 39.14 22.81 -9.71
CA TRP A 20 38.55 23.73 -8.76
C TRP A 20 39.58 23.97 -7.65
N PRO A 21 40.30 25.09 -7.67
CA PRO A 21 41.22 25.45 -6.59
C PRO A 21 40.51 25.52 -5.23
N GLU A 22 39.17 25.67 -5.26
CA GLU A 22 38.31 25.71 -4.08
C GLU A 22 37.86 24.32 -3.59
N ALA A 23 38.02 23.25 -4.36
CA ALA A 23 37.61 21.89 -3.93
C ALA A 23 38.43 21.35 -2.74
N GLN A 24 39.55 21.97 -2.42
CA GLN A 24 40.33 21.64 -1.21
C GLN A 24 39.76 22.26 0.06
N TRP A 25 38.79 23.17 -0.04
CA TRP A 25 38.28 23.98 1.08
C TRP A 25 36.96 23.55 1.66
N VAL A 26 36.33 22.50 1.16
CA VAL A 26 35.30 21.84 1.96
C VAL A 26 35.98 21.09 3.10
N ALA A 27 36.55 21.87 4.02
CA ALA A 27 37.19 21.35 5.20
C ALA A 27 36.17 20.38 5.85
N ARG A 28 36.66 19.25 6.38
CA ARG A 28 35.84 18.27 7.14
C ARG A 28 34.88 18.97 8.10
N ARG A 29 35.27 20.09 8.65
CA ARG A 29 34.48 20.95 9.53
C ARG A 29 33.23 21.53 8.84
N GLU A 30 33.35 22.01 7.59
CA GLU A 30 32.19 22.56 6.85
C GLU A 30 31.25 21.47 6.38
N PHE A 31 31.80 20.33 5.97
CA PHE A 31 31.01 19.14 5.65
C PHE A 31 30.20 18.66 6.86
N VAL A 32 30.81 18.60 8.05
CA VAL A 32 30.14 18.20 9.29
C VAL A 32 29.06 19.22 9.67
N LYS A 33 29.30 20.52 9.54
CA LYS A 33 28.30 21.57 9.80
C LYS A 33 27.08 21.44 8.89
N PHE A 34 27.26 20.98 7.66
CA PHE A 34 26.16 20.72 6.73
C PHE A 34 25.47 19.38 7.06
N LEU A 35 26.24 18.33 7.33
CA LEU A 35 25.72 16.98 7.58
C LEU A 35 24.88 16.91 8.84
N MET A 36 25.28 17.61 9.90
CA MET A 36 24.55 17.60 11.20
C MET A 36 23.10 18.10 11.07
N PRO A 37 22.80 19.28 10.51
CA PRO A 37 21.42 19.73 10.38
C PRO A 37 20.61 18.88 9.42
N VAL A 38 21.20 18.36 8.35
CA VAL A 38 20.52 17.45 7.43
C VAL A 38 20.13 16.15 8.14
N SER A 39 21.05 15.55 8.90
CA SER A 39 20.78 14.34 9.67
C SER A 39 19.72 14.58 10.75
N HIS A 40 19.74 15.73 11.41
CA HIS A 40 18.71 16.12 12.39
C HIS A 40 17.34 16.29 11.74
N ALA A 41 17.27 17.00 10.61
CA ALA A 41 16.02 17.20 9.88
C ALA A 41 15.43 15.85 9.43
N PHE A 42 16.29 14.93 8.97
CA PHE A 42 15.88 13.58 8.59
C PHE A 42 15.35 12.80 9.79
N ALA A 43 16.06 12.81 10.92
CA ALA A 43 15.64 12.12 12.15
C ALA A 43 14.30 12.66 12.68
N VAL A 44 14.13 13.98 12.72
CA VAL A 44 12.88 14.64 13.13
C VAL A 44 11.75 14.25 12.17
N GLY A 45 12.00 14.25 10.86
CA GLY A 45 11.05 13.82 9.85
C GLY A 45 10.58 12.37 10.05
N GLN A 46 11.53 11.46 10.33
CA GLN A 46 11.20 10.05 10.62
C GLN A 46 10.38 9.90 11.90
N LEU A 47 10.77 10.58 12.99
CA LEU A 47 10.02 10.56 14.24
C LEU A 47 8.60 11.11 14.07
N TRP A 48 8.44 12.18 13.30
CA TRP A 48 7.13 12.74 12.98
C TRP A 48 6.26 11.77 12.18
N LEU A 49 6.83 11.07 11.18
CA LEU A 49 6.10 10.05 10.41
C LEU A 49 5.66 8.88 11.29
N VAL A 50 6.54 8.39 12.18
CA VAL A 50 6.22 7.33 13.13
C VAL A 50 5.10 7.76 14.07
N TRP A 51 5.21 8.96 14.66
CA TRP A 51 4.20 9.51 15.53
C TRP A 51 2.85 9.69 14.83
N ARG A 52 2.86 10.24 13.61
CA ARG A 52 1.65 10.39 12.79
C ARG A 52 1.05 9.04 12.39
N GLY A 53 1.89 8.05 12.10
CA GLY A 53 1.46 6.67 11.85
C GLY A 53 0.76 6.06 13.07
N TRP A 54 1.34 6.25 14.24
CA TRP A 54 0.77 5.78 15.50
C TRP A 54 -0.59 6.43 15.82
N GLN A 55 -0.70 7.74 15.63
CA GLN A 55 -1.99 8.44 15.78
C GLN A 55 -3.07 7.91 14.83
N ARG A 56 -2.72 7.61 13.58
CA ARG A 56 -3.67 7.02 12.62
C ARG A 56 -4.10 5.61 13.01
N SER A 57 -3.18 4.81 13.54
CA SER A 57 -3.49 3.45 13.99
C SER A 57 -4.35 3.43 15.26
N ALA A 58 -4.27 4.48 16.07
CA ALA A 58 -5.08 4.64 17.28
C ALA A 58 -6.46 5.28 17.00
N ALA A 59 -6.71 5.75 15.78
CA ALA A 59 -8.01 6.31 15.42
C ALA A 59 -9.07 5.19 15.42
N PRO A 60 -10.28 5.46 15.95
CA PRO A 60 -11.38 4.50 15.86
C PRO A 60 -11.66 4.15 14.40
N GLY A 61 -11.94 2.88 14.14
CA GLY A 61 -12.34 2.43 12.81
C GLY A 61 -13.58 3.16 12.30
N PRO A 62 -13.87 3.05 10.99
CA PRO A 62 -15.06 3.67 10.44
C PRO A 62 -16.33 3.13 11.14
N PRO A 63 -17.37 3.96 11.32
CA PRO A 63 -18.60 3.56 11.98
C PRO A 63 -19.30 2.46 11.18
N ALA A 64 -20.00 1.57 11.88
CA ALA A 64 -20.77 0.52 11.23
C ALA A 64 -21.81 1.12 10.25
N ALA A 65 -21.93 0.55 9.07
CA ALA A 65 -22.83 1.01 8.03
C ALA A 65 -23.58 -0.15 7.37
N ARG A 66 -24.88 0.03 7.13
CA ARG A 66 -25.68 -0.91 6.34
C ARG A 66 -25.28 -0.81 4.87
N ILE A 67 -24.97 -1.94 4.25
CA ILE A 67 -24.52 -2.00 2.85
C ILE A 67 -25.69 -2.39 1.93
N ALA A 68 -26.31 -3.53 2.23
CA ALA A 68 -27.37 -4.12 1.40
C ALA A 68 -28.32 -4.97 2.24
N ARG A 69 -29.52 -5.20 1.75
CA ARG A 69 -30.36 -6.27 2.29
C ARG A 69 -29.84 -7.62 1.81
N VAL A 70 -29.98 -8.63 2.65
CA VAL A 70 -29.63 -10.01 2.27
C VAL A 70 -30.39 -10.47 1.03
N SER A 71 -31.66 -10.02 0.88
CA SER A 71 -32.51 -10.29 -0.28
C SER A 71 -32.03 -9.69 -1.59
N ASP A 72 -31.28 -8.59 -1.51
CA ASP A 72 -30.85 -7.82 -2.70
C ASP A 72 -29.63 -8.44 -3.37
N VAL A 73 -28.94 -9.36 -2.68
CA VAL A 73 -27.75 -10.05 -3.19
C VAL A 73 -28.10 -11.54 -3.35
N PRO A 74 -28.36 -12.03 -4.55
CA PRO A 74 -28.60 -13.46 -4.77
C PRO A 74 -27.36 -14.30 -4.44
N ILE A 75 -27.53 -15.60 -4.18
CA ILE A 75 -26.43 -16.54 -3.99
C ILE A 75 -25.57 -16.54 -5.26
N GLY A 76 -24.26 -16.44 -5.12
CA GLY A 76 -23.33 -16.27 -6.25
C GLY A 76 -23.32 -14.85 -6.83
N GLY A 77 -24.18 -13.97 -6.35
CA GLY A 77 -24.24 -12.58 -6.78
C GLY A 77 -23.18 -11.70 -6.13
N ALA A 78 -22.91 -10.59 -6.80
CA ALA A 78 -21.97 -9.57 -6.31
C ALA A 78 -22.50 -8.17 -6.57
N MET A 79 -22.12 -7.23 -5.70
CA MET A 79 -22.44 -5.81 -5.87
C MET A 79 -21.29 -4.93 -5.40
N LEU A 80 -21.25 -3.71 -5.91
CA LEU A 80 -20.30 -2.70 -5.48
C LEU A 80 -20.93 -1.80 -4.42
N PHE A 81 -20.12 -1.35 -3.47
CA PHE A 81 -20.51 -0.42 -2.43
C PHE A 81 -19.33 0.45 -1.98
N GLU A 82 -19.61 1.52 -1.28
CA GLU A 82 -18.61 2.38 -0.66
C GLU A 82 -18.66 2.24 0.87
N TYR A 83 -17.49 2.10 1.47
CA TYR A 83 -17.36 2.06 2.92
C TYR A 83 -15.92 2.38 3.36
N PRO A 84 -15.68 3.44 4.15
CA PRO A 84 -16.62 4.54 4.46
C PRO A 84 -17.07 5.31 3.21
N VAL A 85 -18.10 6.13 3.36
CA VAL A 85 -18.57 6.98 2.26
C VAL A 85 -17.44 7.84 1.72
N GLY A 86 -17.29 7.92 0.38
CA GLY A 86 -16.20 8.61 -0.30
C GLY A 86 -14.89 7.81 -0.41
N SER A 87 -14.88 6.55 0.01
CA SER A 87 -13.73 5.64 -0.19
C SER A 87 -13.81 4.94 -1.56
N PRO A 88 -12.70 4.34 -2.03
CA PRO A 88 -12.72 3.50 -3.23
C PRO A 88 -13.79 2.41 -3.17
N SER A 89 -14.29 2.05 -4.35
CA SER A 89 -15.30 1.00 -4.50
C SER A 89 -14.86 -0.34 -3.93
N ARG A 90 -15.77 -1.00 -3.25
CA ARG A 90 -15.60 -2.31 -2.63
C ARG A 90 -16.57 -3.31 -3.24
N LEU A 91 -16.16 -4.55 -3.27
CA LEU A 91 -16.92 -5.65 -3.82
C LEU A 91 -17.52 -6.49 -2.68
N LEU A 92 -18.85 -6.57 -2.59
CA LEU A 92 -19.58 -7.53 -1.75
C LEU A 92 -19.97 -8.72 -2.60
N VAL A 93 -19.71 -9.93 -2.12
CA VAL A 93 -20.08 -11.19 -2.78
C VAL A 93 -20.83 -12.07 -1.79
N ARG A 94 -21.98 -12.60 -2.20
CA ARG A 94 -22.67 -13.67 -1.47
C ARG A 94 -22.20 -15.02 -1.98
N VAL A 95 -21.47 -15.73 -1.16
CA VAL A 95 -20.86 -17.02 -1.52
C VAL A 95 -21.86 -18.16 -1.42
N ASP A 96 -22.64 -18.16 -0.33
CA ASP A 96 -23.69 -19.14 -0.04
C ASP A 96 -24.80 -18.49 0.79
N ASP A 97 -25.75 -19.27 1.29
CA ASP A 97 -26.90 -18.77 2.04
C ASP A 97 -26.54 -17.87 3.22
N ALA A 98 -25.49 -18.23 3.94
CA ALA A 98 -25.08 -17.55 5.17
C ALA A 98 -23.79 -16.75 5.04
N THR A 99 -23.03 -16.93 3.96
CA THR A 99 -21.68 -16.40 3.85
C THR A 99 -21.61 -15.21 2.89
N PHE A 100 -21.26 -14.07 3.44
CA PHE A 100 -20.89 -12.88 2.68
C PHE A 100 -19.42 -12.57 2.87
N VAL A 101 -18.76 -12.16 1.80
CA VAL A 101 -17.38 -11.65 1.84
C VAL A 101 -17.32 -10.30 1.15
N ALA A 102 -16.49 -9.41 1.66
CA ALA A 102 -16.29 -8.12 1.02
C ALA A 102 -14.83 -7.71 1.03
N TYR A 103 -14.38 -7.17 -0.09
CA TYR A 103 -13.01 -6.78 -0.31
C TYR A 103 -12.92 -5.42 -1.00
N GLU A 104 -11.79 -4.76 -0.85
CA GLU A 104 -11.44 -3.66 -1.73
C GLU A 104 -11.34 -4.19 -3.16
N GLN A 105 -12.03 -3.51 -4.12
CA GLN A 105 -12.08 -3.97 -5.50
C GLN A 105 -10.73 -3.82 -6.22
N GLN A 106 -9.75 -3.16 -5.62
CA GLN A 106 -8.46 -2.87 -6.23
C GLN A 106 -7.45 -4.00 -6.05
N CYS A 107 -6.90 -4.46 -7.15
CA CYS A 107 -5.83 -5.46 -7.18
C CYS A 107 -4.57 -4.92 -6.49
N THR A 108 -3.98 -5.73 -5.61
CA THR A 108 -2.79 -5.36 -4.84
C THR A 108 -1.48 -5.31 -5.67
N HIS A 109 -1.55 -5.62 -6.97
CA HIS A 109 -0.44 -5.44 -7.89
C HIS A 109 -0.38 -3.99 -8.41
N LEU A 110 -1.37 -3.56 -9.20
CA LEU A 110 -1.42 -2.22 -9.84
C LEU A 110 -2.83 -1.64 -9.87
N THR A 111 -3.59 -1.79 -8.80
CA THR A 111 -4.90 -1.14 -8.57
C THR A 111 -6.00 -1.40 -9.60
N CYS A 112 -5.82 -2.33 -10.57
CA CYS A 112 -6.88 -2.73 -11.47
C CYS A 112 -8.07 -3.33 -10.71
N PRO A 113 -9.32 -3.15 -11.17
CA PRO A 113 -10.48 -3.75 -10.53
C PRO A 113 -10.44 -5.26 -10.60
N VAL A 114 -10.72 -5.93 -9.48
CA VAL A 114 -10.93 -7.37 -9.43
C VAL A 114 -12.40 -7.69 -9.69
N LEU A 115 -12.64 -8.81 -10.38
CA LEU A 115 -13.95 -9.30 -10.75
C LEU A 115 -14.24 -10.63 -10.06
N PRO A 116 -15.49 -10.87 -9.60
CA PRO A 116 -15.85 -12.13 -8.97
C PRO A 116 -16.04 -13.24 -10.01
N ALA A 117 -15.46 -14.39 -9.74
CA ALA A 117 -15.68 -15.64 -10.47
C ALA A 117 -16.17 -16.67 -9.45
N VAL A 118 -17.38 -16.48 -8.93
CA VAL A 118 -17.92 -17.18 -7.78
C VAL A 118 -17.98 -18.70 -7.99
N GLU A 119 -18.34 -19.14 -9.20
CA GLU A 119 -18.39 -20.56 -9.57
C GLU A 119 -17.03 -21.25 -9.38
N ARG A 120 -15.93 -20.51 -9.54
CA ARG A 120 -14.57 -21.04 -9.34
C ARG A 120 -14.04 -20.79 -7.94
N GLY A 121 -14.79 -20.08 -7.10
CA GLY A 121 -14.30 -19.66 -5.78
C GLY A 121 -13.17 -18.63 -5.83
N GLU A 122 -13.14 -17.79 -6.86
CA GLU A 122 -12.04 -16.89 -7.16
C GLU A 122 -12.47 -15.44 -7.34
N LEU A 123 -11.51 -14.53 -7.15
CA LEU A 123 -11.58 -13.14 -7.60
C LEU A 123 -10.44 -12.94 -8.60
N VAL A 124 -10.75 -12.47 -9.80
CA VAL A 124 -9.80 -12.39 -10.92
C VAL A 124 -9.52 -10.95 -11.29
N CYS A 125 -8.25 -10.61 -11.42
CA CYS A 125 -7.80 -9.33 -11.97
C CYS A 125 -7.46 -9.50 -13.45
N PRO A 126 -8.20 -8.87 -14.39
CA PRO A 126 -8.02 -9.09 -15.82
C PRO A 126 -6.74 -8.50 -16.38
N CYS A 127 -6.15 -7.48 -15.70
CA CYS A 127 -5.00 -6.76 -16.27
C CYS A 127 -3.73 -7.63 -16.40
N HIS A 128 -3.42 -8.42 -15.37
CA HIS A 128 -2.20 -9.24 -15.33
C HIS A 128 -2.48 -10.65 -14.78
N HIS A 129 -3.71 -11.11 -14.94
CA HIS A 129 -4.14 -12.46 -14.54
C HIS A 129 -3.85 -12.79 -13.06
N GLY A 130 -3.95 -11.79 -12.18
CA GLY A 130 -3.91 -12.02 -10.74
C GLY A 130 -5.17 -12.74 -10.29
N VAL A 131 -5.02 -13.81 -9.51
CA VAL A 131 -6.13 -14.59 -8.96
C VAL A 131 -6.05 -14.62 -7.45
N PHE A 132 -7.18 -14.38 -6.80
CA PHE A 132 -7.31 -14.41 -5.36
C PHE A 132 -8.40 -15.41 -4.96
N GLU A 133 -8.20 -16.10 -3.86
CA GLU A 133 -9.21 -16.96 -3.27
C GLU A 133 -10.41 -16.15 -2.76
N LEU A 134 -11.62 -16.53 -3.17
CA LEU A 134 -12.85 -15.76 -2.87
C LEU A 134 -13.11 -15.64 -1.37
N ARG A 135 -12.90 -16.70 -0.57
CA ARG A 135 -13.23 -16.71 0.86
C ARG A 135 -12.23 -15.94 1.71
N THR A 136 -10.97 -15.93 1.35
CA THR A 136 -9.89 -15.36 2.17
C THR A 136 -9.29 -14.08 1.59
N GLY A 137 -9.48 -13.81 0.29
CA GLY A 137 -8.85 -12.71 -0.43
C GLY A 137 -7.34 -12.89 -0.62
N ARG A 138 -6.78 -14.08 -0.34
CA ARG A 138 -5.35 -14.38 -0.53
C ARG A 138 -5.02 -14.55 -2.01
N PRO A 139 -3.87 -14.05 -2.49
CA PRO A 139 -3.43 -14.32 -3.84
C PRO A 139 -3.05 -15.80 -3.99
N ILE A 140 -3.56 -16.44 -5.05
CA ILE A 140 -3.28 -17.84 -5.38
C ILE A 140 -2.56 -18.00 -6.71
N ALA A 141 -2.63 -16.99 -7.59
CA ALA A 141 -1.88 -16.99 -8.85
C ALA A 141 -1.62 -15.57 -9.35
N GLY A 142 -0.62 -15.42 -10.21
CA GLY A 142 -0.23 -14.16 -10.84
C GLY A 142 0.71 -13.30 -10.00
N PRO A 143 0.90 -12.03 -10.40
CA PRO A 143 1.88 -11.15 -9.78
C PRO A 143 1.50 -10.58 -8.40
N PRO A 144 0.22 -10.53 -7.93
CA PRO A 144 -0.11 -10.03 -6.61
C PRO A 144 0.58 -10.84 -5.50
N ARG A 145 1.17 -10.13 -4.52
CA ARG A 145 1.85 -10.78 -3.39
C ARG A 145 1.17 -10.54 -2.04
N ARG A 146 0.20 -9.64 -2.00
CA ARG A 146 -0.54 -9.29 -0.77
C ARG A 146 -2.01 -9.61 -0.94
N PRO A 147 -2.70 -10.06 0.11
CA PRO A 147 -4.14 -10.26 0.07
C PRO A 147 -4.90 -8.95 -0.14
N LEU A 148 -6.12 -9.06 -0.64
CA LEU A 148 -7.04 -7.94 -0.73
C LEU A 148 -7.44 -7.46 0.67
N ALA A 149 -7.56 -6.15 0.86
CA ALA A 149 -8.10 -5.59 2.10
C ALA A 149 -9.54 -6.06 2.29
N ARG A 150 -9.84 -6.63 3.44
CA ARG A 150 -11.15 -7.20 3.77
C ARG A 150 -12.00 -6.20 4.53
N VAL A 151 -13.28 -6.14 4.19
CA VAL A 151 -14.29 -5.49 5.03
C VAL A 151 -14.86 -6.52 5.99
N THR A 152 -14.84 -6.20 7.27
CA THR A 152 -15.51 -7.00 8.28
C THR A 152 -17.00 -6.82 8.17
N LEU A 153 -17.74 -7.90 8.03
CA LEU A 153 -19.18 -7.91 7.84
C LEU A 153 -19.89 -8.57 9.03
N ASP A 154 -21.08 -8.10 9.29
CA ASP A 154 -22.04 -8.74 10.18
C ASP A 154 -23.41 -8.77 9.48
N VAL A 155 -24.22 -9.78 9.78
CA VAL A 155 -25.60 -9.87 9.26
C VAL A 155 -26.57 -9.71 10.42
N ARG A 156 -27.32 -8.61 10.40
CA ARG A 156 -28.29 -8.25 11.46
C ARG A 156 -29.61 -7.81 10.84
N ASP A 157 -30.70 -8.34 11.33
CA ASP A 157 -32.08 -7.95 10.94
C ASP A 157 -32.30 -7.95 9.42
N GLY A 158 -31.72 -8.93 8.71
CA GLY A 158 -31.81 -9.04 7.26
C GLY A 158 -30.94 -8.05 6.47
N TRP A 159 -30.01 -7.35 7.14
CA TRP A 159 -29.05 -6.45 6.52
C TRP A 159 -27.62 -6.97 6.64
N VAL A 160 -26.86 -6.81 5.59
CA VAL A 160 -25.40 -6.91 5.60
C VAL A 160 -24.83 -5.57 6.07
N VAL A 161 -24.09 -5.60 7.16
CA VAL A 161 -23.53 -4.41 7.82
C VAL A 161 -22.01 -4.48 7.79
N ALA A 162 -21.35 -3.45 7.26
CA ALA A 162 -19.90 -3.29 7.41
C ALA A 162 -19.57 -2.76 8.80
N THR A 163 -18.63 -3.40 9.47
CA THR A 163 -18.24 -3.06 10.85
C THR A 163 -16.79 -2.61 10.97
N GLY A 164 -15.98 -2.80 9.94
CA GLY A 164 -14.57 -2.42 9.94
C GLY A 164 -13.85 -2.77 8.65
N ILE A 165 -12.59 -2.41 8.58
CA ILE A 165 -11.69 -2.72 7.48
C ILE A 165 -10.42 -3.33 8.04
N GLU A 166 -10.08 -4.52 7.58
CA GLU A 166 -8.80 -5.17 7.88
C GLU A 166 -7.83 -4.94 6.72
N ALA A 167 -6.84 -4.08 6.94
CA ALA A 167 -5.70 -4.00 6.03
C ALA A 167 -4.83 -5.25 6.26
N ARG A 168 -4.85 -6.19 5.31
CA ARG A 168 -4.01 -7.38 5.40
C ARG A 168 -2.61 -7.05 4.91
N THR A 169 -1.70 -6.94 5.84
CA THR A 169 -0.26 -7.02 5.56
C THR A 169 0.12 -8.50 5.36
N ALA A 170 1.03 -8.76 4.43
CA ALA A 170 1.56 -10.08 4.14
C ALA A 170 2.12 -10.75 5.38
#